data_ae6f55e01578c4d452f4f4cc3d29314c
#
_entry.id   ae6f55e01578c4d452f4f4cc3d29314c
#
_cell.length_a   1.000
_cell.length_b   1.000
_cell.length_c   1.000
_cell.angle_alpha   90.00
_cell.angle_beta   90.00
_cell.angle_gamma   90.00
#
_symmetry.space_group_name_H-M   'P 1'
#
loop_
_entity.id
_entity.type
_entity.pdbx_description
1 polymer ?
#
loop_
_entity_poly.entity_id
_entity_poly.type
_entity_poly.pdbx_seq_one_letter_code
_entity_poly.pdbx_strand_id
1 'polypeptide(L)'
;MSRAFVALRTLAQAGRPMSLSDIARRIGVSKPSTYHLLRTLALERAVTRTNDGLYELGWGLWELGSSVVRSNDLARIARFHLDQLSEQTGEAVLLSILEGHAVLYLDRGQASAGFELIANVGRRSSLHGNASGKVLLAHAPATFIDEVLATPLRSFTTNSITDPGELRAELERVRAAGHAVCWQEQELGMSSVGVPIRDHAGDVVAALAVAGPATRVNESTAATLVDLLEAEAEAISAGLGPR
;
A
#
# COMPACT_ATOMS: atom_id res chain seq x y z
N MET A 1 -12.07 21.95 5.14
CA MET A 1 -12.04 20.46 5.12
C MET A 1 -10.63 19.90 4.91
N SER A 2 -9.87 20.33 3.91
CA SER A 2 -8.49 19.84 3.65
C SER A 2 -7.56 19.86 4.89
N ARG A 3 -7.58 20.95 5.68
CA ARG A 3 -6.75 21.09 6.90
C ARG A 3 -7.04 20.06 7.99
N ALA A 4 -8.26 19.55 8.08
CA ALA A 4 -8.63 18.49 9.01
C ALA A 4 -7.89 17.18 8.67
N PHE A 5 -7.92 16.78 7.41
CA PHE A 5 -7.17 15.61 6.96
C PHE A 5 -5.66 15.76 7.08
N VAL A 6 -5.12 16.98 6.87
CA VAL A 6 -3.68 17.24 7.11
C VAL A 6 -3.33 17.02 8.59
N ALA A 7 -4.16 17.50 9.52
CA ALA A 7 -3.94 17.29 10.95
C ALA A 7 -4.02 15.80 11.34
N LEU A 8 -5.02 15.07 10.82
CA LEU A 8 -5.16 13.62 11.06
C LEU A 8 -3.96 12.84 10.51
N ARG A 9 -3.50 13.14 9.29
CA ARG A 9 -2.31 12.52 8.72
C ARG A 9 -1.06 12.83 9.53
N THR A 10 -0.93 14.06 10.05
CA THR A 10 0.19 14.47 10.90
C THR A 10 0.24 13.63 12.17
N LEU A 11 -0.90 13.39 12.82
CA LEU A 11 -1.01 12.53 14.00
C LEU A 11 -0.70 11.06 13.66
N ALA A 12 -1.23 10.55 12.54
CA ALA A 12 -0.95 9.19 12.06
C ALA A 12 0.55 8.96 11.82
N GLN A 13 1.21 9.89 11.13
CA GLN A 13 2.64 9.81 10.84
C GLN A 13 3.53 9.93 12.08
N ALA A 14 3.07 10.66 13.11
CA ALA A 14 3.81 10.80 14.35
C ALA A 14 3.86 9.50 15.17
N GLY A 15 2.85 8.63 15.04
CA GLY A 15 2.73 7.37 15.79
C GLY A 15 2.67 7.53 17.32
N ARG A 16 2.48 8.76 17.81
CA ARG A 16 2.41 9.11 19.23
C ARG A 16 1.57 10.35 19.45
N PRO A 17 1.02 10.58 20.66
CA PRO A 17 0.31 11.81 20.99
C PRO A 17 1.17 13.05 20.78
N MET A 18 0.56 14.14 20.29
CA MET A 18 1.24 15.40 19.99
C MET A 18 0.60 16.59 20.72
N SER A 19 1.41 17.60 21.04
CA SER A 19 0.91 18.86 21.58
C SER A 19 0.19 19.70 20.52
N LEU A 20 -0.77 20.54 20.93
CA LEU A 20 -1.40 21.55 20.06
C LEU A 20 -0.36 22.37 19.28
N SER A 21 0.72 22.77 19.95
CA SER A 21 1.77 23.60 19.36
C SER A 21 2.56 22.89 18.26
N ASP A 22 2.84 21.61 18.44
CA ASP A 22 3.55 20.80 17.46
C ASP A 22 2.68 20.51 16.24
N ILE A 23 1.40 20.22 16.46
CA ILE A 23 0.44 20.04 15.36
C ILE A 23 0.33 21.35 14.57
N ALA A 24 0.08 22.48 15.26
CA ALA A 24 -0.04 23.80 14.62
C ALA A 24 1.17 24.13 13.74
N ARG A 25 2.37 23.92 14.25
CA ARG A 25 3.63 24.14 13.51
C ARG A 25 3.75 23.25 12.28
N ARG A 26 3.42 21.95 12.40
CA ARG A 26 3.53 21.00 11.29
C ARG A 26 2.53 21.25 10.17
N ILE A 27 1.29 21.67 10.53
CA ILE A 27 0.24 21.92 9.52
C ILE A 27 0.27 23.38 9.01
N GLY A 28 1.15 24.24 9.52
CA GLY A 28 1.27 25.64 9.12
C GLY A 28 0.05 26.50 9.45
N VAL A 29 -0.63 26.21 10.60
CA VAL A 29 -1.86 26.93 11.02
C VAL A 29 -1.65 27.52 12.40
N SER A 30 -2.26 28.68 12.68
CA SER A 30 -2.18 29.33 13.99
C SER A 30 -2.74 28.42 15.11
N LYS A 31 -2.18 28.54 16.35
CA LYS A 31 -2.65 27.76 17.49
C LYS A 31 -4.16 27.90 17.77
N PRO A 32 -4.77 29.11 17.73
CA PRO A 32 -6.22 29.23 17.94
C PRO A 32 -7.02 28.46 16.87
N SER A 33 -6.64 28.60 15.58
CA SER A 33 -7.33 27.89 14.51
C SER A 33 -7.14 26.37 14.60
N THR A 34 -5.95 25.92 14.98
CA THR A 34 -5.66 24.49 15.23
C THR A 34 -6.47 23.94 16.40
N TYR A 35 -6.64 24.74 17.47
CA TYR A 35 -7.47 24.36 18.61
C TYR A 35 -8.94 24.14 18.19
N HIS A 36 -9.51 25.08 17.44
CA HIS A 36 -10.89 24.95 16.93
C HIS A 36 -11.03 23.73 16.00
N LEU A 37 -10.06 23.51 15.14
CA LEU A 37 -10.02 22.33 14.25
C LEU A 37 -10.01 21.01 15.05
N LEU A 38 -9.09 20.89 16.02
CA LEU A 38 -8.96 19.69 16.85
C LEU A 38 -10.20 19.49 17.75
N ARG A 39 -10.81 20.58 18.23
CA ARG A 39 -12.09 20.50 18.96
C ARG A 39 -13.20 19.92 18.10
N THR A 40 -13.33 20.37 16.85
CA THR A 40 -14.32 19.81 15.90
C THR A 40 -14.03 18.33 15.65
N LEU A 41 -12.78 17.95 15.39
CA LEU A 41 -12.38 16.55 15.19
C LEU A 41 -12.62 15.69 16.44
N ALA A 42 -12.50 16.27 17.64
CA ALA A 42 -12.80 15.56 18.88
C ALA A 42 -14.31 15.34 19.08
N LEU A 43 -15.16 16.28 18.67
CA LEU A 43 -16.63 16.08 18.67
C LEU A 43 -17.05 14.95 17.74
N GLU A 44 -16.36 14.80 16.62
CA GLU A 44 -16.56 13.69 15.65
C GLU A 44 -15.80 12.41 16.04
N ARG A 45 -15.19 12.37 17.25
CA ARG A 45 -14.39 11.23 17.74
C ARG A 45 -13.21 10.83 16.84
N ALA A 46 -12.85 11.68 15.86
CA ALA A 46 -11.71 11.48 14.96
C ALA A 46 -10.36 11.77 15.65
N VAL A 47 -10.37 12.56 16.73
CA VAL A 47 -9.22 12.85 17.58
C VAL A 47 -9.63 12.71 19.03
N THR A 48 -8.72 12.21 19.87
CA THR A 48 -8.88 12.15 21.33
C THR A 48 -7.85 13.04 22.00
N ARG A 49 -8.21 13.73 23.06
CA ARG A 49 -7.28 14.48 23.91
C ARG A 49 -6.93 13.61 25.12
N THR A 50 -5.65 13.34 25.31
CA THR A 50 -5.15 12.57 26.45
C THR A 50 -5.25 13.36 27.77
N ASN A 51 -5.10 12.69 28.91
CA ASN A 51 -5.08 13.31 30.22
C ASN A 51 -3.98 14.37 30.37
N ASP A 52 -2.86 14.20 29.70
CA ASP A 52 -1.73 15.16 29.67
C ASP A 52 -1.95 16.30 28.67
N GLY A 53 -3.14 16.39 28.07
CA GLY A 53 -3.52 17.48 27.18
C GLY A 53 -2.96 17.36 25.75
N LEU A 54 -2.37 16.22 25.39
CA LEU A 54 -1.90 15.91 24.05
C LEU A 54 -3.08 15.41 23.18
N TYR A 55 -2.87 15.32 21.88
CA TYR A 55 -3.85 14.86 20.90
C TYR A 55 -3.34 13.63 20.17
N GLU A 56 -4.23 12.66 19.98
CA GLU A 56 -3.99 11.42 19.24
C GLU A 56 -5.20 11.09 18.36
N LEU A 57 -5.05 10.12 17.44
CA LEU A 57 -6.18 9.66 16.63
C LEU A 57 -7.24 9.00 17.48
N GLY A 58 -8.51 9.34 17.21
CA GLY A 58 -9.67 8.83 17.95
C GLY A 58 -10.30 7.61 17.28
N TRP A 59 -11.03 6.83 18.08
CA TRP A 59 -11.71 5.60 17.63
C TRP A 59 -12.80 5.82 16.56
N GLY A 60 -13.34 7.05 16.41
CA GLY A 60 -14.27 7.38 15.32
C GLY A 60 -13.67 7.13 13.94
N LEU A 61 -12.35 7.27 13.77
CA LEU A 61 -11.68 6.92 12.51
C LEU A 61 -11.66 5.42 12.27
N TRP A 62 -11.53 4.61 13.32
CA TRP A 62 -11.62 3.15 13.20
C TRP A 62 -13.04 2.72 12.78
N GLU A 63 -14.09 3.32 13.35
CA GLU A 63 -15.49 3.04 13.01
C GLU A 63 -15.74 3.31 11.51
N LEU A 64 -15.25 4.45 11.00
CA LEU A 64 -15.34 4.80 9.59
C LEU A 64 -14.51 3.85 8.71
N GLY A 65 -13.25 3.63 9.06
CA GLY A 65 -12.36 2.75 8.29
C GLY A 65 -12.84 1.32 8.25
N SER A 66 -13.35 0.79 9.36
CA SER A 66 -13.87 -0.58 9.43
C SER A 66 -15.12 -0.79 8.55
N SER A 67 -15.93 0.27 8.31
CA SER A 67 -17.05 0.16 7.37
C SER A 67 -16.59 0.04 5.92
N VAL A 68 -15.49 0.69 5.55
CA VAL A 68 -14.86 0.53 4.22
C VAL A 68 -14.36 -0.90 4.02
N VAL A 69 -13.67 -1.46 5.03
CA VAL A 69 -13.16 -2.84 4.97
C VAL A 69 -14.30 -3.85 4.89
N ARG A 70 -15.38 -3.67 5.70
CA ARG A 70 -16.56 -4.56 5.65
C ARG A 70 -17.30 -4.54 4.33
N SER A 71 -17.32 -3.41 3.65
CA SER A 71 -17.95 -3.27 2.32
C SER A 71 -17.05 -3.73 1.17
N ASN A 72 -15.80 -4.10 1.45
CA ASN A 72 -14.83 -4.51 0.44
C ASN A 72 -14.65 -6.04 0.50
N ASP A 73 -15.32 -6.74 -0.40
CA ASP A 73 -15.25 -8.20 -0.51
C ASP A 73 -13.82 -8.69 -0.79
N LEU A 74 -13.03 -7.93 -1.54
CA LEU A 74 -11.65 -8.28 -1.87
C LEU A 74 -10.80 -8.51 -0.62
N ALA A 75 -10.79 -7.57 0.34
CA ALA A 75 -10.00 -7.73 1.57
C ALA A 75 -10.47 -8.91 2.42
N ARG A 76 -11.80 -9.13 2.49
CA ARG A 76 -12.40 -10.24 3.23
C ARG A 76 -12.03 -11.60 2.62
N ILE A 77 -12.12 -11.73 1.30
CA ILE A 77 -11.78 -12.94 0.57
C ILE A 77 -10.28 -13.22 0.67
N ALA A 78 -9.46 -12.20 0.44
CA ALA A 78 -8.00 -12.35 0.40
C ALA A 78 -7.39 -12.72 1.75
N ARG A 79 -8.02 -12.41 2.89
CA ARG A 79 -7.44 -12.58 4.22
C ARG A 79 -6.85 -13.98 4.46
N PHE A 80 -7.62 -15.04 4.19
CA PHE A 80 -7.17 -16.41 4.35
C PHE A 80 -5.96 -16.74 3.47
N HIS A 81 -5.99 -16.32 2.21
CA HIS A 81 -4.93 -16.53 1.22
C HIS A 81 -3.62 -15.81 1.59
N LEU A 82 -3.73 -14.60 2.14
CA LEU A 82 -2.58 -13.84 2.62
C LEU A 82 -1.86 -14.57 3.78
N ASP A 83 -2.62 -15.08 4.75
CA ASP A 83 -2.06 -15.80 5.90
C ASP A 83 -1.42 -17.11 5.45
N GLN A 84 -2.09 -17.87 4.57
CA GLN A 84 -1.58 -19.13 4.04
C GLN A 84 -0.26 -18.93 3.26
N LEU A 85 -0.21 -17.95 2.35
CA LEU A 85 1.03 -17.61 1.63
C LEU A 85 2.14 -17.16 2.57
N SER A 86 1.80 -16.38 3.58
CA SER A 86 2.78 -15.88 4.54
C SER A 86 3.38 -17.02 5.38
N GLU A 87 2.58 -18.02 5.76
CA GLU A 87 3.06 -19.21 6.43
C GLU A 87 3.94 -20.07 5.52
N GLN A 88 3.55 -20.25 4.25
CA GLN A 88 4.30 -21.06 3.28
C GLN A 88 5.63 -20.43 2.90
N THR A 89 5.66 -19.11 2.71
CA THR A 89 6.86 -18.41 2.23
C THR A 89 7.76 -17.93 3.36
N GLY A 90 7.21 -17.73 4.57
CA GLY A 90 7.89 -17.07 5.68
C GLY A 90 8.13 -15.57 5.46
N GLU A 91 7.54 -14.98 4.39
CA GLU A 91 7.74 -13.60 3.99
C GLU A 91 6.48 -12.75 4.16
N ALA A 92 6.62 -11.42 4.01
CA ALA A 92 5.48 -10.52 4.02
C ALA A 92 4.68 -10.67 2.73
N VAL A 93 3.40 -11.02 2.85
CA VAL A 93 2.45 -11.08 1.74
C VAL A 93 1.51 -9.89 1.80
N LEU A 94 1.33 -9.20 0.69
CA LEU A 94 0.68 -7.91 0.61
C LEU A 94 -0.46 -7.93 -0.39
N LEU A 95 -1.63 -7.43 0.02
CA LEU A 95 -2.73 -7.08 -0.85
C LEU A 95 -2.72 -5.56 -1.09
N SER A 96 -2.76 -5.14 -2.33
CA SER A 96 -2.69 -3.73 -2.68
C SER A 96 -3.57 -3.36 -3.87
N ILE A 97 -3.99 -2.10 -3.91
CA ILE A 97 -4.77 -1.52 -5.02
C ILE A 97 -4.09 -0.26 -5.56
N LEU A 98 -4.51 0.13 -6.75
CA LEU A 98 -4.19 1.44 -7.33
C LEU A 98 -5.13 2.50 -6.73
N GLU A 99 -4.57 3.48 -6.04
CA GLU A 99 -5.34 4.58 -5.45
C GLU A 99 -4.72 5.93 -5.82
N GLY A 100 -5.30 6.63 -6.79
CA GLY A 100 -4.68 7.79 -7.42
C GLY A 100 -3.33 7.36 -8.02
N HIS A 101 -2.27 8.15 -7.80
CA HIS A 101 -0.92 7.88 -8.32
C HIS A 101 -0.04 7.09 -7.32
N ALA A 102 -0.63 6.14 -6.59
CA ALA A 102 0.11 5.34 -5.60
C ALA A 102 -0.48 3.93 -5.42
N VAL A 103 0.36 3.02 -4.97
CA VAL A 103 -0.08 1.75 -4.38
C VAL A 103 -0.64 2.04 -3.00
N LEU A 104 -1.83 1.52 -2.68
CA LEU A 104 -2.38 1.52 -1.32
C LEU A 104 -2.41 0.07 -0.82
N TYR A 105 -1.70 -0.21 0.28
CA TYR A 105 -1.75 -1.52 0.92
C TYR A 105 -3.04 -1.66 1.73
N LEU A 106 -3.89 -2.62 1.33
CA LEU A 106 -5.18 -2.88 1.97
C LEU A 106 -5.06 -3.86 3.13
N ASP A 107 -4.24 -4.90 2.95
CA ASP A 107 -4.04 -5.94 3.97
C ASP A 107 -2.69 -6.63 3.78
N ARG A 108 -2.27 -7.39 4.81
CA ARG A 108 -1.05 -8.19 4.75
C ARG A 108 -1.22 -9.48 5.55
N GLY A 109 -0.60 -10.57 5.09
CA GLY A 109 -0.44 -11.78 5.86
C GLY A 109 0.49 -11.55 7.06
N GLN A 110 0.27 -12.28 8.14
CA GLN A 110 1.12 -12.21 9.33
C GLN A 110 2.42 -12.97 9.06
N ALA A 111 3.46 -12.28 8.60
CA ALA A 111 4.80 -12.84 8.51
C ALA A 111 5.35 -13.10 9.92
N SER A 112 6.09 -14.21 10.07
CA SER A 112 6.91 -14.47 11.24
C SER A 112 7.79 -13.28 11.58
N ALA A 113 7.92 -12.96 12.86
CA ALA A 113 8.55 -11.79 13.44
C ALA A 113 9.80 -11.28 12.69
N GLY A 114 9.81 -10.01 12.32
CA GLY A 114 10.98 -9.30 11.82
C GLY A 114 10.75 -8.26 10.73
N PHE A 115 9.61 -8.23 10.05
CA PHE A 115 9.36 -7.35 8.90
C PHE A 115 8.19 -6.36 9.08
N GLU A 116 8.00 -5.83 10.28
CA GLU A 116 6.91 -4.87 10.56
C GLU A 116 7.07 -3.51 9.87
N LEU A 117 8.26 -3.19 9.33
CA LEU A 117 8.60 -1.81 8.93
C LEU A 117 8.25 -1.43 7.49
N ILE A 118 8.04 -2.39 6.56
CA ILE A 118 8.09 -2.07 5.13
C ILE A 118 6.72 -1.83 4.50
N ALA A 119 5.67 -2.52 4.93
CA ALA A 119 4.34 -2.38 4.35
C ALA A 119 3.23 -2.46 5.41
N ASN A 120 2.94 -1.34 6.03
CA ASN A 120 1.79 -1.23 6.93
C ASN A 120 0.52 -1.03 6.12
N VAL A 121 -0.57 -1.68 6.56
CA VAL A 121 -1.93 -1.46 6.05
C VAL A 121 -2.27 0.03 6.09
N GLY A 122 -2.86 0.55 5.01
CA GLY A 122 -3.15 1.97 4.85
C GLY A 122 -1.96 2.82 4.37
N ARG A 123 -0.75 2.26 4.25
CA ARG A 123 0.41 2.98 3.71
C ARG A 123 0.34 3.06 2.19
N ARG A 124 0.85 4.16 1.65
CA ARG A 124 1.03 4.38 0.21
C ARG A 124 2.48 4.13 -0.20
N SER A 125 2.65 3.57 -1.38
CA SER A 125 3.97 3.32 -1.99
C SER A 125 4.00 3.77 -3.46
N SER A 126 5.21 3.80 -4.05
CA SER A 126 5.39 4.20 -5.45
C SER A 126 4.86 3.15 -6.42
N LEU A 127 4.47 3.57 -7.62
CA LEU A 127 4.02 2.67 -8.68
C LEU A 127 5.16 1.98 -9.43
N HIS A 128 6.39 2.51 -9.39
CA HIS A 128 7.53 1.99 -10.17
C HIS A 128 8.58 1.26 -9.33
N GLY A 129 8.61 1.45 -8.01
CA GLY A 129 9.69 0.95 -7.16
C GLY A 129 9.42 -0.40 -6.49
N ASN A 130 8.28 -1.05 -6.74
CA ASN A 130 7.94 -2.34 -6.16
C ASN A 130 7.05 -3.18 -7.08
N ALA A 131 7.01 -4.49 -6.87
CA ALA A 131 6.28 -5.42 -7.73
C ALA A 131 4.77 -5.14 -7.81
N SER A 132 4.11 -4.85 -6.67
CA SER A 132 2.69 -4.47 -6.66
C SER A 132 2.41 -3.27 -7.55
N GLY A 133 3.26 -2.24 -7.46
CA GLY A 133 3.11 -1.04 -8.26
C GLY A 133 3.29 -1.28 -9.74
N LYS A 134 4.30 -2.07 -10.12
CA LYS A 134 4.52 -2.44 -11.52
C LYS A 134 3.34 -3.25 -12.08
N VAL A 135 2.80 -4.21 -11.32
CA VAL A 135 1.60 -4.97 -11.71
C VAL A 135 0.41 -4.05 -11.95
N LEU A 136 0.09 -3.20 -10.99
CA LEU A 136 -1.05 -2.28 -11.06
C LEU A 136 -0.89 -1.28 -12.21
N LEU A 137 0.30 -0.71 -12.36
CA LEU A 137 0.58 0.26 -13.41
C LEU A 137 0.58 -0.39 -14.80
N ALA A 138 1.13 -1.60 -14.95
CA ALA A 138 1.14 -2.32 -16.22
C ALA A 138 -0.26 -2.58 -16.78
N HIS A 139 -1.26 -2.73 -15.90
CA HIS A 139 -2.64 -3.01 -16.30
C HIS A 139 -3.57 -1.77 -16.22
N ALA A 140 -3.03 -0.60 -15.87
CA ALA A 140 -3.76 0.64 -15.88
C ALA A 140 -4.04 1.13 -17.32
N PRO A 141 -5.02 2.03 -17.53
CA PRO A 141 -5.26 2.67 -18.82
C PRO A 141 -3.99 3.36 -19.37
N ALA A 142 -3.78 3.31 -20.67
CA ALA A 142 -2.60 3.89 -21.32
C ALA A 142 -2.42 5.37 -20.99
N THR A 143 -3.50 6.14 -20.94
CA THR A 143 -3.48 7.55 -20.54
C THR A 143 -2.94 7.77 -19.13
N PHE A 144 -3.29 6.88 -18.19
CA PHE A 144 -2.78 6.94 -16.82
C PHE A 144 -1.29 6.58 -16.76
N ILE A 145 -0.86 5.57 -17.53
CA ILE A 145 0.57 5.23 -17.65
C ILE A 145 1.34 6.45 -18.18
N ASP A 146 0.84 7.12 -19.23
CA ASP A 146 1.46 8.31 -19.79
C ASP A 146 1.55 9.46 -18.77
N GLU A 147 0.50 9.68 -17.96
CA GLU A 147 0.52 10.65 -16.86
C GLU A 147 1.61 10.34 -15.82
N VAL A 148 1.75 9.08 -15.43
CA VAL A 148 2.80 8.66 -14.48
C VAL A 148 4.19 8.87 -15.08
N LEU A 149 4.40 8.46 -16.34
CA LEU A 149 5.68 8.59 -17.03
C LEU A 149 6.07 10.03 -17.36
N ALA A 150 5.11 10.95 -17.44
CA ALA A 150 5.36 12.39 -17.60
C ALA A 150 5.88 13.07 -16.32
N THR A 151 5.80 12.38 -15.15
CA THR A 151 6.31 12.91 -13.90
C THR A 151 7.72 12.40 -13.59
N PRO A 152 8.58 13.17 -12.91
CA PRO A 152 9.89 12.67 -12.50
C PRO A 152 9.77 11.40 -11.64
N LEU A 153 10.36 10.32 -12.10
CA LEU A 153 10.43 9.05 -11.37
C LEU A 153 11.50 9.16 -10.27
N ARG A 154 11.09 8.95 -9.03
CA ARG A 154 11.99 9.07 -7.89
C ARG A 154 12.99 7.90 -7.87
N SER A 155 14.28 8.21 -7.76
CA SER A 155 15.29 7.21 -7.41
C SER A 155 15.25 6.95 -5.90
N PHE A 156 15.10 5.70 -5.51
CA PHE A 156 15.15 5.23 -4.11
C PHE A 156 16.48 4.55 -3.83
N THR A 157 16.99 3.80 -4.83
CA THR A 157 18.26 3.08 -4.81
C THR A 157 18.95 3.23 -6.15
N THR A 158 20.16 2.69 -6.27
CA THR A 158 20.89 2.62 -7.55
C THR A 158 20.22 1.70 -8.59
N ASN A 159 19.30 0.83 -8.13
CA ASN A 159 18.58 -0.11 -9.01
C ASN A 159 17.22 0.43 -9.45
N SER A 160 16.80 1.60 -8.96
CA SER A 160 15.50 2.18 -9.32
C SER A 160 15.44 2.48 -10.83
N ILE A 161 14.36 2.07 -11.48
CA ILE A 161 14.06 2.49 -12.85
C ILE A 161 13.56 3.94 -12.79
N THR A 162 14.32 4.86 -13.36
CA THR A 162 14.02 6.29 -13.36
C THR A 162 13.84 6.86 -14.77
N ASP A 163 14.21 6.11 -15.81
CA ASP A 163 13.94 6.47 -17.19
C ASP A 163 12.52 6.05 -17.59
N PRO A 164 11.70 6.96 -18.13
CA PRO A 164 10.32 6.65 -18.52
C PRO A 164 10.23 5.59 -19.62
N GLY A 165 11.20 5.54 -20.55
CA GLY A 165 11.24 4.54 -21.62
C GLY A 165 11.57 3.15 -21.08
N GLU A 166 12.53 3.05 -20.16
CA GLU A 166 12.86 1.80 -19.48
C GLU A 166 11.67 1.29 -18.65
N LEU A 167 10.98 2.18 -17.93
CA LEU A 167 9.80 1.79 -17.15
C LEU A 167 8.68 1.31 -18.08
N ARG A 168 8.45 1.97 -19.21
CA ARG A 168 7.44 1.52 -20.19
C ARG A 168 7.74 0.12 -20.71
N ALA A 169 8.98 -0.16 -21.09
CA ALA A 169 9.41 -1.48 -21.53
C ALA A 169 9.26 -2.54 -20.42
N GLU A 170 9.53 -2.16 -19.17
CA GLU A 170 9.31 -3.04 -18.01
C GLU A 170 7.81 -3.35 -17.82
N LEU A 171 6.92 -2.37 -17.94
CA LEU A 171 5.47 -2.58 -17.82
C LEU A 171 4.93 -3.48 -18.94
N GLU A 172 5.48 -3.39 -20.14
CA GLU A 172 5.14 -4.31 -21.24
C GLU A 172 5.58 -5.75 -20.93
N ARG A 173 6.79 -5.93 -20.35
CA ARG A 173 7.26 -7.25 -19.88
C ARG A 173 6.35 -7.81 -18.78
N VAL A 174 5.98 -6.99 -17.79
CA VAL A 174 5.06 -7.38 -16.72
C VAL A 174 3.71 -7.83 -17.27
N ARG A 175 3.17 -7.09 -18.24
CA ARG A 175 1.90 -7.45 -18.89
C ARG A 175 1.98 -8.76 -19.65
N ALA A 176 3.07 -9.00 -20.36
CA ALA A 176 3.29 -10.22 -21.13
C ALA A 176 3.57 -11.44 -20.24
N ALA A 177 4.34 -11.26 -19.16
CA ALA A 177 4.70 -12.33 -18.23
C ALA A 177 3.60 -12.66 -17.22
N GLY A 178 2.63 -11.76 -17.00
CA GLY A 178 1.58 -11.92 -15.96
C GLY A 178 2.05 -11.61 -14.54
N HIS A 179 3.33 -11.31 -14.33
CA HIS A 179 3.87 -10.99 -13.00
C HIS A 179 4.94 -9.89 -13.09
N ALA A 180 5.25 -9.28 -11.96
CA ALA A 180 6.34 -8.34 -11.82
C ALA A 180 7.36 -8.82 -10.79
N VAL A 181 8.62 -8.50 -11.04
CA VAL A 181 9.71 -8.62 -10.09
C VAL A 181 10.29 -7.25 -9.78
N CYS A 182 10.82 -7.08 -8.58
CA CYS A 182 11.48 -5.85 -8.17
C CYS A 182 12.70 -6.21 -7.33
N TRP A 183 13.89 -6.03 -7.91
CA TRP A 183 15.15 -6.39 -7.29
C TRP A 183 15.80 -5.18 -6.65
N GLN A 184 15.51 -4.96 -5.35
CA GLN A 184 16.13 -3.90 -4.54
C GLN A 184 15.92 -2.47 -5.13
N GLU A 185 14.83 -2.23 -5.84
CA GLU A 185 14.60 -0.93 -6.51
C GLU A 185 14.07 0.14 -5.55
N GLN A 186 13.31 -0.24 -4.52
CA GLN A 186 12.77 0.70 -3.54
C GLN A 186 13.62 0.79 -2.27
N GLU A 187 14.27 -0.32 -1.89
CA GLU A 187 15.12 -0.41 -0.72
C GLU A 187 16.21 -1.46 -0.96
N LEU A 188 17.48 -1.10 -0.71
CA LEU A 188 18.59 -2.05 -0.82
C LEU A 188 18.41 -3.19 0.20
N GLY A 189 18.70 -4.41 -0.24
CA GLY A 189 18.50 -5.61 0.56
C GLY A 189 17.06 -6.15 0.55
N MET A 190 16.11 -5.47 -0.10
CA MET A 190 14.71 -5.88 -0.19
C MET A 190 14.27 -6.09 -1.64
N SER A 191 13.57 -7.19 -1.86
CA SER A 191 13.01 -7.54 -3.17
C SER A 191 11.54 -7.94 -3.05
N SER A 192 10.82 -7.93 -4.16
CA SER A 192 9.43 -8.34 -4.21
C SER A 192 9.06 -9.00 -5.55
N VAL A 193 8.09 -9.90 -5.49
CA VAL A 193 7.43 -10.53 -6.62
C VAL A 193 5.94 -10.31 -6.48
N GLY A 194 5.23 -10.01 -7.56
CA GLY A 194 3.79 -9.72 -7.49
C GLY A 194 3.05 -10.14 -8.73
N VAL A 195 1.78 -10.47 -8.55
CA VAL A 195 0.83 -10.92 -9.58
C VAL A 195 -0.47 -10.13 -9.52
N PRO A 196 -1.23 -10.02 -10.63
CA PRO A 196 -2.53 -9.36 -10.63
C PRO A 196 -3.63 -10.24 -10.00
N ILE A 197 -4.55 -9.61 -9.29
CA ILE A 197 -5.87 -10.17 -8.96
C ILE A 197 -6.88 -9.53 -9.91
N ARG A 198 -7.71 -10.37 -10.55
CA ARG A 198 -8.68 -9.94 -11.56
C ARG A 198 -10.10 -10.12 -11.05
N ASP A 199 -10.98 -9.26 -11.51
CA ASP A 199 -12.41 -9.45 -11.32
C ASP A 199 -13.00 -10.36 -12.39
N HIS A 200 -14.33 -10.58 -12.32
CA HIS A 200 -15.07 -11.41 -13.27
C HIS A 200 -15.06 -10.88 -14.72
N ALA A 201 -14.76 -9.61 -14.95
CA ALA A 201 -14.59 -9.02 -16.28
C ALA A 201 -13.17 -9.24 -16.84
N GLY A 202 -12.25 -9.75 -16.02
CA GLY A 202 -10.84 -9.92 -16.35
C GLY A 202 -10.00 -8.67 -16.06
N ASP A 203 -10.60 -7.62 -15.53
CA ASP A 203 -9.89 -6.39 -15.19
C ASP A 203 -9.05 -6.58 -13.92
N VAL A 204 -7.85 -6.01 -13.91
CA VAL A 204 -6.98 -6.05 -12.73
C VAL A 204 -7.47 -5.05 -11.70
N VAL A 205 -7.95 -5.56 -10.57
CA VAL A 205 -8.52 -4.78 -9.46
C VAL A 205 -7.58 -4.64 -8.28
N ALA A 206 -6.57 -5.53 -8.18
CA ALA A 206 -5.58 -5.53 -7.10
C ALA A 206 -4.29 -6.22 -7.54
N ALA A 207 -3.27 -6.12 -6.70
CA ALA A 207 -2.05 -6.91 -6.80
C ALA A 207 -1.82 -7.69 -5.50
N LEU A 208 -1.39 -8.94 -5.64
CA LEU A 208 -0.90 -9.81 -4.58
C LEU A 208 0.62 -9.91 -4.72
N ALA A 209 1.37 -9.69 -3.65
CA ALA A 209 2.82 -9.69 -3.71
C ALA A 209 3.47 -10.28 -2.46
N VAL A 210 4.61 -10.95 -2.66
CA VAL A 210 5.56 -11.31 -1.63
C VAL A 210 6.68 -10.28 -1.61
N ALA A 211 7.05 -9.80 -0.44
CA ALA A 211 8.18 -8.92 -0.22
C ALA A 211 9.05 -9.43 0.94
N GLY A 212 10.36 -9.43 0.73
CA GLY A 212 11.29 -9.96 1.72
C GLY A 212 12.74 -9.59 1.43
N PRO A 213 13.69 -10.04 2.28
CA PRO A 213 15.11 -9.86 2.04
C PRO A 213 15.55 -10.42 0.69
N ALA A 214 16.40 -9.68 -0.03
CA ALA A 214 16.96 -10.12 -1.31
C ALA A 214 17.73 -11.46 -1.23
N THR A 215 18.13 -11.87 -0.03
CA THR A 215 18.74 -13.20 0.20
C THR A 215 17.74 -14.35 0.08
N ARG A 216 16.44 -14.09 0.25
CA ARG A 216 15.37 -15.08 0.18
C ARG A 216 14.40 -14.84 -0.98
N VAL A 217 14.10 -13.57 -1.30
CA VAL A 217 13.32 -13.17 -2.48
C VAL A 217 14.30 -12.72 -3.56
N ASN A 218 14.63 -13.62 -4.49
CA ASN A 218 15.65 -13.41 -5.52
C ASN A 218 15.33 -14.23 -6.78
N GLU A 219 16.19 -14.13 -7.80
CA GLU A 219 15.98 -14.80 -9.08
C GLU A 219 15.81 -16.32 -8.98
N SER A 220 16.50 -16.98 -8.04
CA SER A 220 16.41 -18.44 -7.86
C SER A 220 15.09 -18.90 -7.22
N THR A 221 14.42 -18.03 -6.47
CA THR A 221 13.15 -18.32 -5.79
C THR A 221 11.95 -17.72 -6.53
N ALA A 222 12.19 -16.81 -7.49
CA ALA A 222 11.15 -16.06 -8.17
C ALA A 222 10.08 -16.95 -8.82
N ALA A 223 10.47 -17.98 -9.56
CA ALA A 223 9.53 -18.87 -10.25
C ALA A 223 8.58 -19.56 -9.27
N THR A 224 9.12 -20.11 -8.17
CA THR A 224 8.30 -20.74 -7.13
C THR A 224 7.37 -19.75 -6.45
N LEU A 225 7.83 -18.52 -6.19
CA LEU A 225 7.00 -17.47 -5.59
C LEU A 225 5.89 -17.02 -6.54
N VAL A 226 6.18 -16.95 -7.86
CA VAL A 226 5.17 -16.64 -8.88
C VAL A 226 4.09 -17.72 -8.90
N ASP A 227 4.47 -19.01 -8.97
CA ASP A 227 3.51 -20.13 -9.00
C ASP A 227 2.58 -20.11 -7.78
N LEU A 228 3.14 -19.88 -6.57
CA LEU A 228 2.36 -19.78 -5.34
C LEU A 228 1.40 -18.57 -5.36
N LEU A 229 1.90 -17.41 -5.80
CA LEU A 229 1.11 -16.19 -5.86
C LEU A 229 -0.02 -16.30 -6.89
N GLU A 230 0.24 -16.88 -8.07
CA GLU A 230 -0.75 -17.06 -9.14
C GLU A 230 -1.90 -17.97 -8.67
N ALA A 231 -1.57 -19.11 -8.04
CA ALA A 231 -2.57 -20.02 -7.52
C ALA A 231 -3.53 -19.34 -6.51
N GLU A 232 -2.98 -18.55 -5.58
CA GLU A 232 -3.79 -17.84 -4.59
C GLU A 232 -4.51 -16.62 -5.20
N ALA A 233 -3.91 -15.93 -6.15
CA ALA A 233 -4.55 -14.83 -6.86
C ALA A 233 -5.75 -15.30 -7.70
N GLU A 234 -5.64 -16.46 -8.34
CA GLU A 234 -6.77 -17.11 -9.04
C GLU A 234 -7.90 -17.49 -8.08
N ALA A 235 -7.57 -18.07 -6.92
CA ALA A 235 -8.56 -18.41 -5.89
C ALA A 235 -9.28 -17.17 -5.34
N ILE A 236 -8.55 -16.07 -5.10
CA ILE A 236 -9.12 -14.78 -4.69
C ILE A 236 -10.02 -14.25 -5.81
N SER A 237 -9.55 -14.25 -7.05
CA SER A 237 -10.30 -13.77 -8.23
C SER A 237 -11.60 -14.54 -8.41
N ALA A 238 -11.60 -15.85 -8.27
CA ALA A 238 -12.78 -16.70 -8.33
C ALA A 238 -13.80 -16.40 -7.21
N GLY A 239 -13.31 -15.96 -6.04
CA GLY A 239 -14.15 -15.53 -4.91
C GLY A 239 -14.80 -14.16 -5.10
N LEU A 240 -14.28 -13.33 -6.02
CA LEU A 240 -14.87 -12.04 -6.37
C LEU A 240 -16.07 -12.28 -7.32
N GLY A 241 -17.27 -12.41 -6.75
CA GLY A 241 -18.48 -12.54 -7.54
C GLY A 241 -18.76 -11.36 -8.46
N PRO A 242 -19.76 -11.47 -9.37
CA PRO A 242 -20.19 -10.34 -10.20
C PRO A 242 -20.67 -9.19 -9.29
N ARG A 243 -20.21 -7.98 -9.58
CA ARG A 243 -20.64 -6.74 -8.89
C ARG A 243 -22.02 -6.30 -9.34
#